data_4fa4da0cef8509fc38b28d2f503f7a8a
#
_entry.id   4fa4da0cef8509fc38b28d2f503f7a8a
#
_cell.length_a   1.000
_cell.length_b   1.000
_cell.length_c   1.000
_cell.angle_alpha   90.00
_cell.angle_beta   90.00
_cell.angle_gamma   90.00
#
_symmetry.space_group_name_H-M   'P 1'
#
loop_
_entity.id
_entity.type
_entity.pdbx_description
1 polymer ?
#
loop_
_entity_poly.entity_id
_entity_poly.type
_entity_poly.pdbx_seq_one_letter_code
_entity_poly.pdbx_strand_id
1 'polypeptide(L)'
;MSLKPNVTKDLCRLATVKRLLDLTSPHWTFIAERPVYLALSGGKDSVVLLDALMQQWPTNAAYPLTLLHVNHHLQVHSSSWAEHCVALGKRYGLTCVVLDVAVSVNGNVEANAREARYTALFSKMSDDGVLLLGQHANDQVETLFLNLKRGAGSQGLSGMAVWQTQFNRFGAHPDMIMYRPLLGIAQEQIDSYAQHALQATDWVEDPSNQDTEYDRNFLRH
;
A
#
# COMPACT_ATOMS: atom_id res chain seq x y z
N MET A 1 33.64 -6.63 18.26
CA MET A 1 32.96 -5.76 19.24
C MET A 1 31.48 -5.79 18.92
N SER A 2 30.71 -6.62 19.64
CA SER A 2 29.28 -6.88 19.36
C SER A 2 28.46 -5.71 19.88
N LEU A 3 27.78 -4.99 18.98
CA LEU A 3 26.79 -3.97 19.34
C LEU A 3 25.61 -4.65 20.02
N LYS A 4 25.45 -4.43 21.34
CA LYS A 4 24.24 -4.86 22.04
C LYS A 4 23.03 -4.17 21.38
N PRO A 5 21.98 -4.92 20.98
CA PRO A 5 20.76 -4.32 20.47
C PRO A 5 20.22 -3.35 21.55
N ASN A 6 19.74 -2.19 21.11
CA ASN A 6 19.19 -1.18 22.01
C ASN A 6 17.77 -1.60 22.40
N VAL A 7 17.67 -2.46 23.38
CA VAL A 7 16.44 -3.15 23.85
C VAL A 7 15.27 -2.18 24.04
N THR A 8 15.55 -0.96 24.49
CA THR A 8 14.51 0.07 24.69
C THR A 8 13.91 0.58 23.36
N LYS A 9 14.75 0.74 22.33
CA LYS A 9 14.28 1.12 20.98
C LYS A 9 13.46 0.01 20.35
N ASP A 10 13.90 -1.22 20.50
CA ASP A 10 13.21 -2.40 19.94
C ASP A 10 11.86 -2.63 20.61
N LEU A 11 11.76 -2.46 21.92
CA LEU A 11 10.48 -2.54 22.65
C LEU A 11 9.51 -1.43 22.28
N CYS A 12 10.00 -0.19 22.11
CA CYS A 12 9.18 0.93 21.66
C CYS A 12 8.67 0.71 20.23
N ARG A 13 9.54 0.22 19.34
CA ARG A 13 9.21 -0.14 17.96
C ARG A 13 8.13 -1.22 17.91
N LEU A 14 8.29 -2.32 18.67
CA LEU A 14 7.30 -3.40 18.75
C LEU A 14 5.94 -2.93 19.28
N ALA A 15 5.92 -2.07 20.29
CA ALA A 15 4.67 -1.50 20.80
C ALA A 15 3.97 -0.62 19.75
N THR A 16 4.73 0.15 18.99
CA THR A 16 4.21 1.00 17.90
C THR A 16 3.70 0.14 16.74
N VAL A 17 4.43 -0.92 16.37
CA VAL A 17 3.99 -1.88 15.34
C VAL A 17 2.67 -2.54 15.72
N LYS A 18 2.53 -3.06 16.95
CA LYS A 18 1.28 -3.68 17.43
C LYS A 18 0.09 -2.72 17.48
N ARG A 19 0.35 -1.41 17.64
CA ARG A 19 -0.71 -0.39 17.52
C ARG A 19 -1.12 -0.12 16.09
N LEU A 20 -0.19 -0.28 15.15
CA LEU A 20 -0.45 -0.03 13.73
C LEU A 20 -1.16 -1.23 13.08
N LEU A 21 -0.68 -2.46 13.34
CA LEU A 21 -1.22 -3.69 12.77
C LEU A 21 -1.38 -4.76 13.84
N ASP A 22 -2.58 -5.29 13.97
CA ASP A 22 -2.85 -6.47 14.80
C ASP A 22 -2.90 -7.72 13.91
N LEU A 23 -1.75 -8.37 13.73
CA LEU A 23 -1.65 -9.60 12.95
C LEU A 23 -2.16 -10.85 13.71
N THR A 24 -2.67 -10.69 14.93
CA THR A 24 -3.30 -11.79 15.69
C THR A 24 -4.78 -11.94 15.38
N SER A 25 -5.37 -10.99 14.65
CA SER A 25 -6.78 -11.06 14.26
C SER A 25 -7.06 -12.26 13.34
N PRO A 26 -8.30 -12.81 13.34
CA PRO A 26 -8.68 -13.93 12.48
C PRO A 26 -8.46 -13.67 10.98
N HIS A 27 -8.49 -12.40 10.54
CA HIS A 27 -8.20 -12.02 9.16
C HIS A 27 -6.77 -12.40 8.75
N TRP A 28 -5.80 -12.24 9.65
CA TRP A 28 -4.40 -12.56 9.35
C TRP A 28 -4.13 -14.06 9.31
N THR A 29 -4.82 -14.86 10.12
CA THR A 29 -4.78 -16.33 10.02
C THR A 29 -5.24 -16.77 8.64
N PHE A 30 -6.35 -16.22 8.17
CA PHE A 30 -6.90 -16.50 6.83
C PHE A 30 -5.96 -16.04 5.70
N ILE A 31 -5.32 -14.87 5.85
CA ILE A 31 -4.37 -14.31 4.88
C ILE A 31 -3.10 -15.15 4.80
N ALA A 32 -2.58 -15.64 5.93
CA ALA A 32 -1.33 -16.40 6.00
C ALA A 32 -1.38 -17.76 5.26
N GLU A 33 -2.58 -18.25 4.95
CA GLU A 33 -2.79 -19.49 4.18
C GLU A 33 -2.87 -19.25 2.66
N ARG A 34 -2.73 -18.02 2.20
CA ARG A 34 -2.91 -17.60 0.80
C ARG A 34 -1.68 -16.90 0.25
N PRO A 35 -1.50 -16.86 -1.08
CA PRO A 35 -0.52 -15.98 -1.70
C PRO A 35 -0.83 -14.51 -1.39
N VAL A 36 0.12 -13.80 -0.78
CA VAL A 36 -0.04 -12.41 -0.34
C VAL A 36 0.85 -11.50 -1.13
N TYR A 37 0.26 -10.43 -1.63
CA TYR A 37 0.90 -9.41 -2.44
C TYR A 37 0.75 -8.05 -1.79
N LEU A 38 1.83 -7.27 -1.69
CA LEU A 38 1.79 -5.89 -1.24
C LEU A 38 2.01 -4.96 -2.44
N ALA A 39 1.06 -4.09 -2.71
CA ALA A 39 1.25 -3.00 -3.68
C ALA A 39 2.21 -1.96 -3.07
N LEU A 40 3.48 -2.00 -3.49
CA LEU A 40 4.54 -1.13 -2.99
C LEU A 40 4.75 0.03 -3.96
N SER A 41 4.23 1.22 -3.62
CA SER A 41 4.45 2.43 -4.43
C SER A 41 5.84 3.04 -4.24
N GLY A 42 6.54 2.70 -3.15
CA GLY A 42 7.76 3.37 -2.71
C GLY A 42 7.50 4.60 -1.83
N GLY A 43 6.28 5.11 -1.79
CA GLY A 43 5.90 6.20 -0.88
C GLY A 43 5.77 5.74 0.57
N LYS A 44 5.83 6.70 1.50
CA LYS A 44 5.90 6.51 2.95
C LYS A 44 4.90 5.47 3.47
N ASP A 45 3.62 5.59 3.14
CA ASP A 45 2.56 4.75 3.70
C ASP A 45 2.71 3.28 3.30
N SER A 46 3.10 3.02 2.05
CA SER A 46 3.36 1.65 1.57
C SER A 46 4.62 1.04 2.17
N VAL A 47 5.64 1.86 2.47
CA VAL A 47 6.88 1.41 3.12
C VAL A 47 6.65 1.17 4.62
N VAL A 48 5.87 2.02 5.28
CA VAL A 48 5.42 1.80 6.67
C VAL A 48 4.64 0.48 6.77
N LEU A 49 3.72 0.23 5.84
CA LEU A 49 2.98 -1.03 5.81
C LEU A 49 3.93 -2.22 5.63
N LEU A 50 4.89 -2.14 4.71
CA LEU A 50 5.89 -3.18 4.49
C LEU A 50 6.68 -3.48 5.77
N ASP A 51 7.27 -2.45 6.40
CA ASP A 51 8.06 -2.64 7.61
C ASP A 51 7.23 -3.21 8.75
N ALA A 52 6.02 -2.69 8.98
CA ALA A 52 5.12 -3.17 10.03
C ALA A 52 4.72 -4.63 9.82
N LEU A 53 4.49 -5.06 8.58
CA LEU A 53 4.23 -6.46 8.23
C LEU A 53 5.45 -7.33 8.54
N MET A 54 6.64 -6.92 8.10
CA MET A 54 7.85 -7.72 8.26
C MET A 54 8.28 -7.88 9.73
N GLN A 55 7.93 -6.95 10.62
CA GLN A 55 8.15 -7.09 12.06
C GLN A 55 7.34 -8.24 12.69
N GLN A 56 6.26 -8.65 12.07
CA GLN A 56 5.30 -9.61 12.63
C GLN A 56 4.92 -10.72 11.64
N TRP A 57 5.54 -10.77 10.45
CA TRP A 57 5.19 -11.76 9.43
C TRP A 57 5.33 -13.17 9.99
N PRO A 58 4.29 -14.03 9.86
CA PRO A 58 4.35 -15.37 10.43
C PRO A 58 5.48 -16.19 9.80
N THR A 59 6.34 -16.77 10.62
CA THR A 59 7.43 -17.67 10.16
C THR A 59 6.92 -18.94 9.52
N ASN A 60 5.68 -19.31 9.80
CA ASN A 60 4.98 -20.48 9.26
C ASN A 60 3.95 -20.12 8.17
N ALA A 61 3.98 -18.90 7.63
CA ALA A 61 3.12 -18.54 6.51
C ALA A 61 3.35 -19.51 5.34
N ALA A 62 2.26 -19.97 4.72
CA ALA A 62 2.31 -20.92 3.62
C ALA A 62 3.03 -20.34 2.38
N TYR A 63 2.99 -19.02 2.23
CA TYR A 63 3.60 -18.29 1.12
C TYR A 63 4.42 -17.11 1.62
N PRO A 64 5.56 -16.79 0.97
CA PRO A 64 6.27 -15.55 1.24
C PRO A 64 5.46 -14.35 0.74
N LEU A 65 5.62 -13.20 1.42
CA LEU A 65 5.08 -11.94 0.92
C LEU A 65 5.77 -11.54 -0.40
N THR A 66 4.98 -11.23 -1.42
CA THR A 66 5.49 -10.74 -2.71
C THR A 66 5.17 -9.25 -2.86
N LEU A 67 6.16 -8.45 -3.24
CA LEU A 67 5.98 -7.02 -3.49
C LEU A 67 5.66 -6.79 -4.97
N LEU A 68 4.65 -5.98 -5.25
CA LEU A 68 4.28 -5.56 -6.61
C LEU A 68 4.43 -4.03 -6.71
N HIS A 69 5.34 -3.58 -7.56
CA HIS A 69 5.49 -2.17 -7.91
C HIS A 69 4.98 -1.91 -9.32
N VAL A 70 4.08 -0.94 -9.49
CA VAL A 70 3.57 -0.55 -10.80
C VAL A 70 4.27 0.73 -11.25
N ASN A 71 5.02 0.63 -12.34
CA ASN A 71 5.70 1.75 -12.97
C ASN A 71 4.85 2.29 -14.13
N HIS A 72 4.34 3.50 -13.97
CA HIS A 72 3.46 4.16 -14.94
C HIS A 72 4.20 4.94 -16.02
N HIS A 73 5.52 5.13 -15.90
CA HIS A 73 6.35 5.95 -16.77
C HIS A 73 5.84 7.39 -16.99
N LEU A 74 5.01 7.91 -16.08
CA LEU A 74 4.45 9.26 -16.18
C LEU A 74 5.41 10.34 -15.70
N GLN A 75 6.44 9.98 -14.94
CA GLN A 75 7.40 10.91 -14.36
C GLN A 75 8.83 10.53 -14.71
N VAL A 76 9.69 11.54 -14.79
CA VAL A 76 11.12 11.36 -15.12
C VAL A 76 11.82 10.41 -14.13
N HIS A 77 11.41 10.41 -12.87
CA HIS A 77 12.01 9.60 -11.81
C HIS A 77 11.37 8.22 -11.62
N SER A 78 10.40 7.83 -12.44
CA SER A 78 9.65 6.58 -12.27
C SER A 78 10.55 5.33 -12.27
N SER A 79 11.60 5.30 -13.09
CA SER A 79 12.58 4.19 -13.11
C SER A 79 13.38 4.10 -11.82
N SER A 80 13.85 5.22 -11.27
CA SER A 80 14.60 5.24 -10.00
C SER A 80 13.71 4.82 -8.82
N TRP A 81 12.41 5.08 -8.86
CA TRP A 81 11.46 4.60 -7.85
C TRP A 81 11.25 3.10 -7.94
N ALA A 82 11.20 2.53 -9.15
CA ALA A 82 11.16 1.09 -9.34
C ALA A 82 12.42 0.41 -8.78
N GLU A 83 13.61 0.95 -9.07
CA GLU A 83 14.87 0.47 -8.51
C GLU A 83 14.87 0.54 -6.98
N HIS A 84 14.36 1.64 -6.40
CA HIS A 84 14.21 1.79 -4.95
C HIS A 84 13.31 0.71 -4.35
N CYS A 85 12.16 0.42 -4.95
CA CYS A 85 11.26 -0.65 -4.50
C CYS A 85 11.93 -2.04 -4.57
N VAL A 86 12.70 -2.31 -5.62
CA VAL A 86 13.48 -3.55 -5.74
C VAL A 86 14.55 -3.64 -4.66
N ALA A 87 15.25 -2.54 -4.37
CA ALA A 87 16.25 -2.49 -3.29
C ALA A 87 15.62 -2.71 -1.91
N LEU A 88 14.44 -2.13 -1.66
CA LEU A 88 13.65 -2.41 -0.45
C LEU A 88 13.32 -3.89 -0.35
N GLY A 89 12.80 -4.50 -1.41
CA GLY A 89 12.51 -5.93 -1.44
C GLY A 89 13.73 -6.76 -1.05
N LYS A 90 14.89 -6.50 -1.67
CA LYS A 90 16.15 -7.19 -1.34
C LYS A 90 16.54 -7.02 0.14
N ARG A 91 16.37 -5.84 0.71
CA ARG A 91 16.69 -5.56 2.12
C ARG A 91 15.84 -6.39 3.09
N TYR A 92 14.57 -6.64 2.74
CA TYR A 92 13.66 -7.49 3.53
C TYR A 92 13.70 -8.98 3.14
N GLY A 93 14.55 -9.39 2.18
CA GLY A 93 14.59 -10.76 1.69
C GLY A 93 13.36 -11.17 0.88
N LEU A 94 12.66 -10.22 0.28
CA LEU A 94 11.42 -10.40 -0.48
C LEU A 94 11.62 -10.21 -1.98
N THR A 95 10.82 -10.91 -2.77
CA THR A 95 10.73 -10.67 -4.21
C THR A 95 9.91 -9.40 -4.46
N CYS A 96 10.47 -8.44 -5.23
CA CYS A 96 9.76 -7.30 -5.75
C CYS A 96 9.64 -7.42 -7.27
N VAL A 97 8.41 -7.49 -7.76
CA VAL A 97 8.09 -7.55 -9.18
C VAL A 97 7.70 -6.16 -9.66
N VAL A 98 8.42 -5.64 -10.65
CA VAL A 98 8.08 -4.37 -11.31
C VAL A 98 7.16 -4.67 -12.49
N LEU A 99 6.04 -3.96 -12.54
CA LEU A 99 5.02 -4.05 -13.58
C LEU A 99 4.99 -2.74 -14.35
N ASP A 100 5.56 -2.75 -15.56
CA ASP A 100 5.52 -1.60 -16.45
C ASP A 100 4.16 -1.50 -17.13
N VAL A 101 3.52 -0.34 -17.07
CA VAL A 101 2.22 -0.11 -17.65
C VAL A 101 2.22 1.14 -18.52
N ALA A 102 1.51 1.07 -19.65
CA ALA A 102 1.22 2.21 -20.48
C ALA A 102 -0.08 2.86 -19.99
N VAL A 103 -0.03 4.17 -19.74
CA VAL A 103 -1.20 4.96 -19.32
C VAL A 103 -1.67 5.80 -20.49
N SER A 104 -2.95 5.70 -20.84
CA SER A 104 -3.53 6.59 -21.84
C SER A 104 -3.57 8.03 -21.29
N VAL A 105 -3.01 8.97 -22.04
CA VAL A 105 -3.04 10.41 -21.70
C VAL A 105 -4.32 11.09 -22.17
N ASN A 106 -5.22 10.39 -22.88
CA ASN A 106 -6.48 10.91 -23.34
C ASN A 106 -7.52 10.86 -22.22
N GLY A 107 -8.22 11.97 -22.00
CA GLY A 107 -9.27 12.08 -20.97
C GLY A 107 -8.72 12.19 -19.55
N ASN A 108 -9.33 11.47 -18.61
CA ASN A 108 -8.91 11.53 -17.19
C ASN A 108 -7.70 10.62 -16.93
N VAL A 109 -6.50 11.21 -16.97
CA VAL A 109 -5.23 10.50 -16.79
C VAL A 109 -5.15 9.78 -15.43
N GLU A 110 -5.69 10.38 -14.36
CA GLU A 110 -5.71 9.75 -13.03
C GLU A 110 -6.56 8.47 -13.02
N ALA A 111 -7.74 8.51 -13.63
CA ALA A 111 -8.61 7.35 -13.75
C ALA A 111 -7.96 6.24 -14.60
N ASN A 112 -7.33 6.63 -15.72
CA ASN A 112 -6.62 5.71 -16.60
C ASN A 112 -5.43 5.06 -15.89
N ALA A 113 -4.64 5.84 -15.14
CA ALA A 113 -3.51 5.34 -14.36
C ALA A 113 -3.98 4.39 -13.25
N ARG A 114 -5.09 4.72 -12.60
CA ARG A 114 -5.70 3.85 -11.58
C ARG A 114 -6.16 2.52 -12.19
N GLU A 115 -6.83 2.56 -13.34
CA GLU A 115 -7.29 1.35 -14.03
C GLU A 115 -6.10 0.48 -14.46
N ALA A 116 -5.11 1.06 -15.14
CA ALA A 116 -3.90 0.37 -15.56
C ALA A 116 -3.18 -0.28 -14.38
N ARG A 117 -3.08 0.42 -13.24
CA ARG A 117 -2.48 -0.09 -11.99
C ARG A 117 -3.17 -1.35 -11.51
N TYR A 118 -4.47 -1.29 -11.30
CA TYR A 118 -5.19 -2.45 -10.74
C TYR A 118 -5.22 -3.61 -11.71
N THR A 119 -5.38 -3.38 -13.02
CA THR A 119 -5.30 -4.42 -14.04
C THR A 119 -3.94 -5.13 -14.00
N ALA A 120 -2.84 -4.38 -13.92
CA ALA A 120 -1.50 -4.96 -13.82
C ALA A 120 -1.30 -5.74 -12.51
N LEU A 121 -1.74 -5.21 -11.37
CA LEU A 121 -1.64 -5.90 -10.08
C LEU A 121 -2.39 -7.23 -10.12
N PHE A 122 -3.66 -7.22 -10.52
CA PHE A 122 -4.48 -8.43 -10.54
C PHE A 122 -4.00 -9.47 -11.58
N SER A 123 -3.50 -9.03 -12.74
CA SER A 123 -2.95 -9.97 -13.74
C SER A 123 -1.73 -10.74 -13.25
N LYS A 124 -1.05 -10.25 -12.20
CA LYS A 124 0.14 -10.89 -11.62
C LYS A 124 -0.16 -11.76 -10.42
N MET A 125 -1.33 -11.63 -9.84
CA MET A 125 -1.73 -12.37 -8.66
C MET A 125 -2.28 -13.77 -9.02
N SER A 126 -2.18 -14.69 -8.06
CA SER A 126 -2.92 -15.96 -8.11
C SER A 126 -4.42 -15.72 -7.93
N ASP A 127 -5.24 -16.64 -8.43
CA ASP A 127 -6.70 -16.50 -8.42
C ASP A 127 -7.31 -16.32 -7.03
N ASP A 128 -6.69 -16.88 -5.99
CA ASP A 128 -7.07 -16.76 -4.58
C ASP A 128 -6.20 -15.76 -3.79
N GLY A 129 -5.41 -14.94 -4.48
CA GLY A 129 -4.44 -14.03 -3.89
C GLY A 129 -5.06 -12.89 -3.07
N VAL A 130 -4.32 -12.40 -2.09
CA VAL A 130 -4.68 -11.24 -1.26
C VAL A 130 -3.77 -10.07 -1.60
N LEU A 131 -4.35 -8.95 -2.05
CA LEU A 131 -3.66 -7.70 -2.31
C LEU A 131 -3.74 -6.76 -1.10
N LEU A 132 -2.60 -6.46 -0.50
CA LEU A 132 -2.49 -5.47 0.57
C LEU A 132 -2.21 -4.09 -0.01
N LEU A 133 -2.92 -3.08 0.51
CA LEU A 133 -2.81 -1.69 0.07
C LEU A 133 -2.54 -0.78 1.27
N GLY A 134 -1.60 0.16 1.12
CA GLY A 134 -1.23 1.14 2.16
C GLY A 134 -2.18 2.34 2.28
N GLN A 135 -3.45 2.20 1.89
CA GLN A 135 -4.46 3.24 2.05
C GLN A 135 -4.85 3.40 3.53
N HIS A 136 -5.02 4.65 3.98
CA HIS A 136 -5.24 5.01 5.39
C HIS A 136 -6.46 5.94 5.56
N ALA A 137 -6.70 6.45 6.78
CA ALA A 137 -7.91 7.22 7.11
C ALA A 137 -8.08 8.48 6.25
N ASN A 138 -6.99 9.20 5.94
CA ASN A 138 -7.09 10.41 5.12
C ASN A 138 -7.49 10.09 3.67
N ASP A 139 -7.02 8.96 3.10
CA ASP A 139 -7.50 8.50 1.77
C ASP A 139 -9.00 8.18 1.77
N GLN A 140 -9.53 7.73 2.91
CA GLN A 140 -10.96 7.50 3.09
C GLN A 140 -11.73 8.82 3.02
N VAL A 141 -11.23 9.85 3.72
CA VAL A 141 -11.82 11.20 3.71
C VAL A 141 -11.76 11.79 2.30
N GLU A 142 -10.61 11.70 1.62
CA GLU A 142 -10.47 12.15 0.22
C GLU A 142 -11.48 11.46 -0.70
N THR A 143 -11.60 10.14 -0.58
CA THR A 143 -12.55 9.35 -1.38
C THR A 143 -13.98 9.80 -1.15
N LEU A 144 -14.36 10.06 0.10
CA LEU A 144 -15.67 10.55 0.47
C LEU A 144 -15.97 11.91 -0.18
N PHE A 145 -15.05 12.86 -0.08
CA PHE A 145 -15.21 14.20 -0.68
C PHE A 145 -15.29 14.15 -2.20
N LEU A 146 -14.46 13.34 -2.86
CA LEU A 146 -14.53 13.17 -4.31
C LEU A 146 -15.86 12.56 -4.76
N ASN A 147 -16.40 11.63 -4.01
CA ASN A 147 -17.70 11.03 -4.28
C ASN A 147 -18.84 12.05 -4.08
N LEU A 148 -18.76 12.87 -3.02
CA LEU A 148 -19.70 13.99 -2.80
C LEU A 148 -19.67 14.98 -3.96
N LYS A 149 -18.48 15.41 -4.40
CA LYS A 149 -18.29 16.32 -5.53
C LYS A 149 -18.91 15.78 -6.83
N ARG A 150 -18.89 14.46 -7.02
CA ARG A 150 -19.47 13.77 -8.18
C ARG A 150 -20.97 13.50 -8.04
N GLY A 151 -21.61 13.95 -6.96
CA GLY A 151 -23.03 13.75 -6.72
C GLY A 151 -23.39 12.30 -6.38
N ALA A 152 -22.48 11.55 -5.77
CA ALA A 152 -22.72 10.16 -5.41
C ALA A 152 -23.86 10.05 -4.39
N GLY A 153 -24.79 9.12 -4.62
CA GLY A 153 -25.83 8.77 -3.65
C GLY A 153 -25.29 8.02 -2.43
N SER A 154 -26.17 7.58 -1.54
CA SER A 154 -25.81 6.94 -0.26
C SER A 154 -24.81 5.77 -0.39
N GLN A 155 -24.88 4.98 -1.47
CA GLN A 155 -23.93 3.88 -1.73
C GLN A 155 -22.52 4.41 -2.08
N GLY A 156 -22.42 5.53 -2.80
CA GLY A 156 -21.14 6.14 -3.12
C GLY A 156 -20.46 6.81 -1.91
N LEU A 157 -21.24 7.15 -0.88
CA LEU A 157 -20.75 7.75 0.36
C LEU A 157 -20.24 6.72 1.38
N SER A 158 -20.35 5.44 1.11
CA SER A 158 -19.82 4.38 2.00
C SER A 158 -18.29 4.34 2.07
N GLY A 159 -17.60 5.05 1.16
CA GLY A 159 -16.14 5.07 1.10
C GLY A 159 -15.51 3.74 0.67
N MET A 160 -14.25 3.54 1.04
CA MET A 160 -13.53 2.29 0.76
C MET A 160 -13.79 1.26 1.86
N ALA A 161 -14.00 0.00 1.48
CA ALA A 161 -14.06 -1.11 2.43
C ALA A 161 -12.65 -1.52 2.89
N VAL A 162 -12.49 -1.87 4.16
CA VAL A 162 -11.25 -2.45 4.71
C VAL A 162 -10.94 -3.77 4.01
N TRP A 163 -11.96 -4.60 3.85
CA TRP A 163 -11.91 -5.90 3.19
C TRP A 163 -12.88 -5.90 2.02
N GLN A 164 -12.39 -6.22 0.83
CA GLN A 164 -13.19 -6.20 -0.38
C GLN A 164 -12.99 -7.49 -1.18
N THR A 165 -14.09 -8.16 -1.49
CA THR A 165 -14.18 -9.33 -2.35
C THR A 165 -15.09 -9.03 -3.53
N GLN A 166 -15.13 -9.92 -4.52
CA GLN A 166 -16.09 -9.89 -5.62
C GLN A 166 -16.05 -8.57 -6.43
N PHE A 167 -14.87 -8.09 -6.74
CA PHE A 167 -14.76 -6.95 -7.65
C PHE A 167 -14.68 -7.44 -9.10
N ASN A 168 -15.78 -7.30 -9.82
CA ASN A 168 -15.89 -7.63 -11.26
C ASN A 168 -15.26 -6.54 -12.15
N ARG A 169 -14.09 -6.00 -11.73
CA ARG A 169 -13.39 -4.92 -12.44
C ARG A 169 -11.90 -5.29 -12.54
N PHE A 170 -11.23 -4.71 -13.52
CA PHE A 170 -9.78 -4.82 -13.69
C PHE A 170 -9.28 -6.25 -13.98
N GLY A 171 -10.14 -7.17 -14.43
CA GLY A 171 -9.77 -8.56 -14.71
C GLY A 171 -9.46 -9.39 -13.46
N ALA A 172 -9.90 -8.96 -12.28
CA ALA A 172 -9.71 -9.70 -11.04
C ALA A 172 -10.53 -11.00 -11.02
N HIS A 173 -9.92 -12.08 -10.52
CA HIS A 173 -10.65 -13.33 -10.27
C HIS A 173 -11.62 -13.14 -9.07
N PRO A 174 -12.80 -13.81 -9.06
CA PRO A 174 -13.79 -13.64 -7.99
C PRO A 174 -13.27 -13.95 -6.57
N ASP A 175 -12.29 -14.85 -6.44
CA ASP A 175 -11.73 -15.27 -5.16
C ASP A 175 -10.57 -14.38 -4.67
N MET A 176 -10.10 -13.43 -5.49
CA MET A 176 -9.12 -12.44 -5.09
C MET A 176 -9.69 -11.51 -4.03
N ILE A 177 -8.83 -11.08 -3.13
CA ILE A 177 -9.17 -10.20 -2.02
C ILE A 177 -8.31 -8.96 -2.06
N MET A 178 -8.91 -7.82 -1.79
CA MET A 178 -8.23 -6.56 -1.54
C MET A 178 -8.40 -6.19 -0.06
N TYR A 179 -7.28 -6.00 0.65
CA TYR A 179 -7.28 -5.68 2.07
C TYR A 179 -6.49 -4.40 2.33
N ARG A 180 -7.05 -3.51 3.15
CA ARG A 180 -6.50 -2.19 3.51
C ARG A 180 -6.28 -2.13 5.01
N PRO A 181 -5.17 -2.68 5.50
CA PRO A 181 -4.95 -2.79 6.95
C PRO A 181 -4.79 -1.45 7.66
N LEU A 182 -4.36 -0.39 6.93
CA LEU A 182 -4.18 0.94 7.50
C LEU A 182 -5.41 1.85 7.38
N LEU A 183 -6.55 1.39 6.83
CA LEU A 183 -7.67 2.25 6.48
C LEU A 183 -8.31 2.97 7.69
N GLY A 184 -8.19 2.41 8.88
CA GLY A 184 -8.63 3.04 10.14
C GLY A 184 -7.54 3.80 10.89
N ILE A 185 -6.33 3.90 10.32
CA ILE A 185 -5.16 4.51 10.96
C ILE A 185 -5.02 5.96 10.48
N ALA A 186 -4.87 6.88 11.42
CA ALA A 186 -4.65 8.29 11.11
C ALA A 186 -3.23 8.53 10.55
N GLN A 187 -3.07 9.54 9.70
CA GLN A 187 -1.79 9.89 9.07
C GLN A 187 -0.70 10.15 10.12
N GLU A 188 -1.05 10.82 11.23
CA GLU A 188 -0.11 11.14 12.31
C GLU A 188 0.49 9.87 12.95
N GLN A 189 -0.26 8.78 12.99
CA GLN A 189 0.25 7.50 13.50
C GLN A 189 1.24 6.85 12.52
N ILE A 190 0.99 6.97 11.22
CA ILE A 190 1.90 6.53 10.15
C ILE A 190 3.18 7.36 10.18
N ASP A 191 3.05 8.69 10.31
CA ASP A 191 4.19 9.61 10.40
C ASP A 191 5.04 9.34 11.64
N SER A 192 4.40 9.16 12.77
CA SER A 192 5.08 8.78 14.02
C SER A 192 5.81 7.44 13.88
N TYR A 193 5.19 6.45 13.23
CA TYR A 193 5.85 5.19 12.96
C TYR A 193 7.09 5.37 12.08
N ALA A 194 6.95 6.10 10.96
CA ALA A 194 8.05 6.36 10.03
C ALA A 194 9.23 7.03 10.71
N GLN A 195 8.98 8.05 11.55
CA GLN A 195 10.02 8.77 12.30
C GLN A 195 10.78 7.88 13.29
N HIS A 196 10.11 6.91 13.91
CA HIS A 196 10.73 6.08 14.95
C HIS A 196 11.34 4.77 14.41
N ALA A 197 10.79 4.21 13.33
CA ALA A 197 11.15 2.89 12.83
C ALA A 197 11.97 2.91 11.55
N LEU A 198 11.84 3.95 10.73
CA LEU A 198 12.43 4.05 9.41
C LEU A 198 13.47 5.19 9.34
N GLN A 199 14.23 5.21 8.24
CA GLN A 199 15.09 6.34 7.86
C GLN A 199 14.40 7.16 6.77
N ALA A 200 14.67 8.45 6.68
CA ALA A 200 14.09 9.32 5.65
C ALA A 200 14.39 8.87 4.19
N THR A 201 15.46 8.06 4.02
CA THR A 201 15.82 7.46 2.74
C THR A 201 15.08 6.18 2.41
N ASP A 202 14.24 5.68 3.31
CA ASP A 202 13.51 4.42 3.13
C ASP A 202 12.28 4.56 2.22
N TRP A 203 11.82 5.78 1.97
CA TRP A 203 10.73 6.05 1.04
C TRP A 203 11.09 7.17 0.06
N VAL A 204 10.37 7.23 -1.04
CA VAL A 204 10.47 8.31 -2.02
C VAL A 204 9.32 9.30 -1.84
N GLU A 205 9.63 10.59 -1.99
CA GLU A 205 8.63 11.64 -2.03
C GLU A 205 8.31 11.96 -3.49
N ASP A 206 7.05 11.79 -3.88
CA ASP A 206 6.59 12.15 -5.20
C ASP A 206 6.29 13.66 -5.22
N PRO A 207 7.01 14.47 -6.01
CA PRO A 207 6.77 15.90 -6.11
C PRO A 207 5.35 16.25 -6.57
N SER A 208 4.68 15.36 -7.32
CA SER A 208 3.31 15.57 -7.76
C SER A 208 2.29 15.55 -6.62
N ASN A 209 2.65 15.05 -5.43
CA ASN A 209 1.79 15.14 -4.24
C ASN A 209 1.59 16.59 -3.75
N GLN A 210 2.45 17.54 -4.19
CA GLN A 210 2.36 18.95 -3.86
C GLN A 210 1.58 19.76 -4.92
N ASP A 211 1.24 19.15 -6.05
CA ASP A 211 0.53 19.82 -7.13
C ASP A 211 -0.98 19.92 -6.81
N THR A 212 -1.43 21.12 -6.47
CA THR A 212 -2.82 21.42 -6.08
C THR A 212 -3.81 21.43 -7.26
N GLU A 213 -3.38 21.25 -8.52
CA GLU A 213 -4.26 21.08 -9.66
C GLU A 213 -5.04 19.75 -9.60
N TYR A 214 -4.54 18.76 -8.85
CA TYR A 214 -5.27 17.53 -8.62
C TYR A 214 -6.25 17.67 -7.45
N ASP A 215 -7.52 17.38 -7.69
CA ASP A 215 -8.61 17.43 -6.69
C ASP A 215 -8.25 16.80 -5.33
N ARG A 216 -7.42 15.76 -5.32
CA ARG A 216 -6.95 15.08 -4.10
C ARG A 216 -5.96 15.91 -3.30
N ASN A 217 -5.05 16.60 -3.97
CA ASN A 217 -4.02 17.38 -3.30
C ASN A 217 -4.62 18.65 -2.66
N PHE A 218 -5.66 19.21 -3.29
CA PHE A 218 -6.42 20.34 -2.72
C PHE A 218 -7.08 20.00 -1.37
N LEU A 219 -7.46 18.74 -1.14
CA LEU A 219 -8.09 18.29 0.11
C LEU A 219 -7.07 17.98 1.22
N ARG A 220 -5.78 17.92 0.90
CA ARG A 220 -4.68 17.66 1.86
C ARG A 220 -4.11 18.93 2.49
N HIS A 221 -4.41 20.09 1.92
CA HIS A 221 -4.03 21.43 2.36
C HIS A 221 -5.22 22.21 2.92
#